data_4cb7b4b4c166bb026e0f3e7305a33cf5
#
_entry.id   4cb7b4b4c166bb026e0f3e7305a33cf5
#
_cell.length_a   1.000
_cell.length_b   1.000
_cell.length_c   1.000
_cell.angle_alpha   90.00
_cell.angle_beta   90.00
_cell.angle_gamma   90.00
#
_symmetry.space_group_name_H-M   'P 1'
#
loop_
_entity.id
_entity.type
_entity.pdbx_description
1 polymer ?
#
loop_
_entity_poly.entity_id
_entity_poly.type
_entity_poly.pdbx_seq_one_letter_code
_entity_poly.pdbx_strand_id
1 'polypeptide(L)'
;MTHYIALIHKDRGSSYGVSFPDVPGVIAAADTLDSALSEAAEALAFAAEDWEAHSGSPFPRPRSLDALRDDPQFVTNASDAVVAAVPLATTVGHAA
;
A
#
# COMPACT_ATOMS: atom_id res chain seq x y z
N MET A 1 -12.79 -2.07 -8.62
CA MET A 1 -11.35 -1.88 -8.43
C MET A 1 -10.96 -2.31 -7.03
N THR A 2 -9.89 -3.07 -6.92
CA THR A 2 -9.42 -3.57 -5.64
C THR A 2 -8.63 -2.51 -4.90
N HIS A 3 -8.86 -2.40 -3.61
CA HIS A 3 -8.13 -1.44 -2.76
C HIS A 3 -7.29 -2.19 -1.73
N TYR A 4 -6.12 -1.66 -1.46
CA TYR A 4 -5.24 -2.15 -0.41
C TYR A 4 -5.17 -1.12 0.71
N ILE A 5 -5.22 -1.59 1.95
CA ILE A 5 -5.08 -0.69 3.09
C ILE A 5 -3.62 -0.27 3.20
N ALA A 6 -3.40 1.02 3.36
CA ALA A 6 -2.08 1.61 3.50
C ALA A 6 -1.99 2.39 4.80
N LEU A 7 -0.80 2.42 5.36
CA LEU A 7 -0.49 3.20 6.56
C LEU A 7 0.41 4.37 6.16
N ILE A 8 0.01 5.56 6.56
CA ILE A 8 0.77 6.76 6.26
C ILE A 8 1.37 7.28 7.56
N HIS A 9 2.70 7.31 7.62
CA HIS A 9 3.43 7.80 8.76
C HIS A 9 4.10 9.13 8.41
N LYS A 10 4.09 10.04 9.35
CA LYS A 10 4.69 11.36 9.15
C LYS A 10 5.33 11.81 10.45
N ASP A 11 6.64 11.87 10.45
CA ASP A 11 7.37 12.46 11.56
C ASP A 11 7.59 13.94 11.29
N ARG A 12 7.73 14.71 12.38
CA ARG A 12 7.97 16.12 12.25
C ARG A 12 9.24 16.36 11.43
N GLY A 13 9.13 17.18 10.40
CA GLY A 13 10.27 17.52 9.55
C GLY A 13 10.65 16.48 8.53
N SER A 14 9.89 15.39 8.42
CA SER A 14 10.17 14.34 7.44
C SER A 14 9.10 14.28 6.36
N SER A 15 9.32 13.41 5.38
CA SER A 15 8.34 13.14 4.33
C SER A 15 7.20 12.27 4.85
N TYR A 16 6.11 12.22 4.08
CA TYR A 16 5.06 11.24 4.31
C TYR A 16 5.53 9.89 3.81
N GLY A 17 5.54 8.89 4.67
CA GLY A 17 5.90 7.52 4.29
C GLY A 17 4.67 6.65 4.23
N VAL A 18 4.54 5.87 3.15
CA VAL A 18 3.39 4.98 2.96
C VAL A 18 3.87 3.54 2.89
N SER A 19 3.20 2.66 3.63
CA SER A 19 3.49 1.24 3.62
C SER A 19 2.18 0.47 3.50
N PHE A 20 2.31 -0.79 3.08
CA PHE A 20 1.15 -1.67 2.88
C PHE A 20 1.29 -2.89 3.77
N PRO A 21 0.41 -3.05 4.77
CA PRO A 21 0.49 -4.23 5.64
C PRO A 21 0.43 -5.56 4.90
N ASP A 22 -0.34 -5.63 3.80
CA ASP A 22 -0.50 -6.88 3.06
C ASP A 22 0.56 -7.10 1.99
N VAL A 23 1.36 -6.10 1.68
CA VAL A 23 2.41 -6.22 0.67
C VAL A 23 3.71 -5.65 1.26
N PRO A 24 4.34 -6.39 2.17
CA PRO A 24 5.59 -5.92 2.79
C PRO A 24 6.66 -5.65 1.74
N GLY A 25 7.38 -4.55 1.90
CA GLY A 25 8.42 -4.18 0.95
C GLY A 25 7.98 -3.17 -0.10
N VAL A 26 6.68 -2.99 -0.30
CA VAL A 26 6.18 -1.94 -1.18
C VAL A 26 5.99 -0.69 -0.34
N ILE A 27 6.78 0.34 -0.62
CA ILE A 27 6.76 1.58 0.13
C ILE A 27 6.81 2.77 -0.82
N ALA A 28 6.36 3.92 -0.34
CA ALA A 28 6.44 5.17 -1.06
C ALA A 28 6.69 6.31 -0.10
N ALA A 29 7.16 7.42 -0.61
CA ALA A 29 7.38 8.62 0.20
C ALA A 29 7.27 9.85 -0.68
N ALA A 30 6.76 10.94 -0.12
CA ALA A 30 6.67 12.21 -0.81
C ALA A 30 6.48 13.34 0.21
N ASP A 31 6.65 14.57 -0.25
CA ASP A 31 6.59 15.73 0.63
C ASP A 31 5.16 16.15 0.98
N THR A 32 4.19 15.77 0.17
CA THR A 32 2.79 16.06 0.43
C THR A 32 1.99 14.78 0.54
N LEU A 33 0.86 14.85 1.22
CA LEU A 33 -0.03 13.71 1.35
C LEU A 33 -0.54 13.24 0.00
N ASP A 34 -0.99 14.18 -0.84
CA ASP A 34 -1.51 13.83 -2.15
C ASP A 34 -0.46 13.12 -3.01
N SER A 35 0.77 13.64 -3.02
CA SER A 35 1.85 13.02 -3.76
C SER A 35 2.21 11.66 -3.20
N ALA A 36 2.21 11.52 -1.87
CA ALA A 36 2.52 10.26 -1.24
C ALA A 36 1.51 9.17 -1.64
N LEU A 37 0.22 9.53 -1.68
CA LEU A 37 -0.82 8.58 -2.10
C LEU A 37 -0.70 8.21 -3.57
N SER A 38 -0.36 9.17 -4.42
CA SER A 38 -0.13 8.91 -5.84
C SER A 38 1.07 7.98 -6.04
N GLU A 39 2.17 8.27 -5.35
CA GLU A 39 3.37 7.43 -5.41
C GLU A 39 3.09 6.03 -4.89
N ALA A 40 2.27 5.92 -3.84
CA ALA A 40 1.90 4.62 -3.29
C ALA A 40 1.10 3.79 -4.28
N ALA A 41 0.17 4.42 -4.99
CA ALA A 41 -0.61 3.72 -6.01
C ALA A 41 0.27 3.25 -7.17
N GLU A 42 1.22 4.08 -7.59
CA GLU A 42 2.17 3.70 -8.64
C GLU A 42 3.08 2.56 -8.19
N ALA A 43 3.59 2.62 -6.96
CA ALA A 43 4.45 1.58 -6.41
C ALA A 43 3.70 0.25 -6.31
N LEU A 44 2.44 0.31 -5.89
CA LEU A 44 1.61 -0.89 -5.77
C LEU A 44 1.37 -1.53 -7.14
N ALA A 45 1.02 -0.73 -8.14
CA ALA A 45 0.78 -1.22 -9.49
C ALA A 45 2.06 -1.80 -10.10
N PHE A 46 3.19 -1.12 -9.90
CA PHE A 46 4.47 -1.59 -10.40
C PHE A 46 4.86 -2.92 -9.78
N ALA A 47 4.70 -3.04 -8.47
CA ALA A 47 5.00 -4.28 -7.76
C ALA A 47 4.12 -5.42 -8.25
N ALA A 48 2.84 -5.15 -8.50
CA ALA A 48 1.92 -6.19 -8.96
C ALA A 48 2.30 -6.72 -10.35
N GLU A 49 2.81 -5.86 -11.22
CA GLU A 49 3.20 -6.28 -12.56
C GLU A 49 4.32 -7.32 -12.54
N ASP A 50 5.30 -7.16 -11.66
CA ASP A 50 6.48 -8.01 -11.65
C ASP A 50 6.48 -9.05 -10.54
N TRP A 51 5.48 -9.04 -9.68
CA TRP A 51 5.50 -9.83 -8.46
C TRP A 51 5.69 -11.32 -8.72
N GLU A 52 4.90 -11.89 -9.61
CA GLU A 52 4.94 -13.31 -9.88
C GLU A 52 6.27 -13.73 -10.50
N ALA A 53 6.80 -12.89 -11.40
CA ALA A 53 8.07 -13.17 -12.05
C ALA A 53 9.23 -13.18 -11.06
N HIS A 54 9.19 -12.32 -10.04
CA HIS A 54 10.29 -12.20 -9.07
C HIS A 54 10.14 -13.09 -7.86
N SER A 55 8.90 -13.34 -7.42
CA SER A 55 8.67 -14.09 -6.20
C SER A 55 8.25 -15.53 -6.43
N GLY A 56 7.76 -15.82 -7.62
CA GLY A 56 7.24 -17.16 -7.93
C GLY A 56 5.88 -17.44 -7.34
N SER A 57 5.24 -16.45 -6.73
CA SER A 57 3.92 -16.60 -6.12
C SER A 57 2.97 -15.51 -6.58
N PRO A 58 1.66 -15.70 -6.44
CA PRO A 58 0.69 -14.68 -6.81
C PRO A 58 0.84 -13.44 -5.95
N PHE A 59 0.41 -12.30 -6.47
CA PHE A 59 0.40 -11.06 -5.72
C PHE A 59 -0.53 -11.22 -4.52
N PRO A 60 -0.11 -10.80 -3.31
CA PRO A 60 -0.95 -10.95 -2.12
C PRO A 60 -2.29 -10.26 -2.28
N ARG A 61 -3.32 -10.89 -1.76
CA ARG A 61 -4.66 -10.30 -1.75
C ARG A 61 -4.82 -9.36 -0.57
N PRO A 62 -5.58 -8.28 -0.74
CA PRO A 62 -5.80 -7.36 0.37
C PRO A 62 -6.78 -7.96 1.38
N ARG A 63 -6.44 -7.83 2.66
CA ARG A 63 -7.38 -8.14 3.73
C ARG A 63 -8.32 -6.95 3.91
N SER A 64 -9.50 -7.21 4.45
CA SER A 64 -10.42 -6.15 4.82
C SER A 64 -9.87 -5.37 6.02
N LEU A 65 -10.37 -4.17 6.22
CA LEU A 65 -9.99 -3.39 7.39
C LEU A 65 -10.36 -4.13 8.69
N ASP A 66 -11.52 -4.79 8.69
CA ASP A 66 -11.95 -5.55 9.86
C ASP A 66 -10.97 -6.69 10.19
N ALA A 67 -10.49 -7.39 9.16
CA ALA A 67 -9.51 -8.46 9.37
C ALA A 67 -8.18 -7.91 9.87
N LEU A 68 -7.75 -6.77 9.33
CA LEU A 68 -6.51 -6.13 9.77
C LEU A 68 -6.59 -5.67 11.21
N ARG A 69 -7.75 -5.20 11.65
CA ARG A 69 -7.93 -4.76 13.04
C ARG A 69 -7.80 -5.89 14.05
N ASP A 70 -7.93 -7.13 13.59
CA ASP A 70 -7.72 -8.30 14.44
C ASP A 70 -6.25 -8.73 14.47
N ASP A 71 -5.40 -8.11 13.67
CA ASP A 71 -3.97 -8.39 13.62
C ASP A 71 -3.24 -7.44 14.58
N PRO A 72 -2.64 -7.94 15.66
CA PRO A 72 -1.97 -7.08 16.64
C PRO A 72 -0.84 -6.24 16.04
N GLN A 73 -0.13 -6.77 15.06
CA GLN A 73 0.94 -6.02 14.41
C GLN A 73 0.38 -4.82 13.64
N PHE A 74 -0.73 -5.02 12.95
CA PHE A 74 -1.38 -3.91 12.26
C PHE A 74 -1.83 -2.84 13.26
N VAL A 75 -2.47 -3.26 14.35
CA VAL A 75 -2.96 -2.33 15.38
C VAL A 75 -1.81 -1.50 15.94
N THR A 76 -0.68 -2.14 16.24
CA THR A 76 0.49 -1.45 16.76
C THR A 76 1.04 -0.45 15.73
N ASN A 77 1.19 -0.87 14.49
CA ASN A 77 1.77 -0.02 13.44
C ASN A 77 0.85 1.12 13.05
N ALA A 78 -0.46 0.93 13.19
CA ALA A 78 -1.44 1.95 12.82
C ALA A 78 -1.70 2.99 13.91
N SER A 79 -1.17 2.77 15.12
CA SER A 79 -1.51 3.60 16.28
C SER A 79 -1.17 5.08 16.08
N ASP A 80 -0.14 5.38 15.30
CA ASP A 80 0.26 6.77 15.02
C ASP A 80 0.23 7.07 13.52
N ALA A 81 -0.53 6.31 12.77
CA ALA A 81 -0.58 6.43 11.32
C ALA A 81 -1.98 6.84 10.84
N VAL A 82 -2.03 7.41 9.66
CA VAL A 82 -3.29 7.58 8.94
C VAL A 82 -3.53 6.32 8.13
N VAL A 83 -4.74 5.80 8.22
CA VAL A 83 -5.14 4.60 7.46
C VAL A 83 -5.88 5.05 6.20
N ALA A 84 -5.45 4.57 5.07
CA ALA A 84 -6.05 4.93 3.79
C ALA A 84 -6.24 3.69 2.92
N ALA A 85 -7.16 3.80 1.98
CA ALA A 85 -7.38 2.74 0.98
C ALA A 85 -6.78 3.21 -0.34
N VAL A 86 -5.86 2.43 -0.87
CA VAL A 86 -5.17 2.75 -2.12
C VAL A 86 -5.63 1.78 -3.21
N PRO A 87 -6.13 2.29 -4.32
CA PRO A 87 -6.61 1.41 -5.39
C PRO A 87 -5.45 0.77 -6.14
N LEU A 88 -5.62 -0.51 -6.49
CA LEU A 88 -4.70 -1.18 -7.38
C LEU A 88 -5.20 -1.01 -8.80
N ALA A 89 -4.55 -0.13 -9.53
CA ALA A 89 -4.84 0.05 -10.94
C ALA A 89 -3.97 -0.92 -11.75
N THR A 90 -4.61 -1.75 -12.54
CA THR A 90 -3.88 -2.64 -13.42
C THR A 90 -3.88 -2.05 -14.82
N THR A 91 -2.74 -2.14 -15.48
CA THR A 91 -2.64 -1.68 -16.86
C THR A 91 -3.12 -2.74 -17.83
N VAL A 92 -3.15 -3.98 -17.36
CA VAL A 92 -3.55 -5.11 -18.19
C VAL A 92 -5.06 -5.10 -18.38
N GLY A 93 -5.50 -5.23 -19.60
CA GLY A 93 -6.90 -5.35 -19.90
C GLY A 93 -7.63 -4.03 -20.03
N HIS A 94 -7.27 -3.03 -19.30
CA HIS A 94 -7.98 -1.77 -19.47
C HIS A 94 -7.40 -0.96 -20.63
N ALA A 95 -6.34 -1.41 -21.16
CA ALA A 95 -5.81 -0.84 -22.40
C ALA A 95 -6.77 -1.08 -23.55
N ALA A 96 -7.66 -1.96 -23.36
CA ALA A 96 -8.66 -2.23 -24.38
C ALA A 96 -9.59 -1.06 -24.54
#